data_02b11e796d56e8464bd89d48cb92f602
#
_entry.id   02b11e796d56e8464bd89d48cb92f602
#
_cell.length_a   1.000
_cell.length_b   1.000
_cell.length_c   1.000
_cell.angle_alpha   90.00
_cell.angle_beta   90.00
_cell.angle_gamma   90.00
#
_symmetry.space_group_name_H-M   'P 1'
#
loop_
_entity.id
_entity.type
_entity.pdbx_description
1 polymer ?
#
loop_
_entity_poly.entity_id
_entity_poly.type
_entity_poly.pdbx_seq_one_letter_code
_entity_poly.pdbx_strand_id
1 'polypeptide(L)'
;MIGTRTSSSDTPHVDVDPADRPLILVAPRWEEAKPFLSETLSPNEEIASVFVDAILAAGGLPLQMSITEDIEVIRHYVDIADGIAIPGGPDVNPKRWGDDRPYDPTLCCEIRDSFEFKLVGEVLRAKKPLFTTC
;
A
#
# COMPACT_ATOMS: atom_id res chain seq x y z
N MET A 1 16.53 23.08 -14.40
CA MET A 1 15.28 23.79 -14.10
C MET A 1 14.46 22.90 -13.18
N ILE A 2 14.34 23.24 -11.93
CA ILE A 2 13.50 22.53 -10.98
C ILE A 2 12.09 23.07 -11.20
N GLY A 3 11.20 22.21 -11.77
CA GLY A 3 9.80 22.55 -11.95
C GLY A 3 9.13 22.73 -10.60
N THR A 4 8.66 23.94 -10.30
CA THR A 4 7.83 24.20 -9.13
C THR A 4 6.51 23.47 -9.28
N ARG A 5 6.27 22.49 -8.43
CA ARG A 5 4.97 21.84 -8.27
C ARG A 5 3.98 22.91 -7.80
N THR A 6 3.13 23.40 -8.67
CA THR A 6 2.01 24.24 -8.26
C THR A 6 1.02 23.36 -7.52
N SER A 7 0.99 23.49 -6.21
CA SER A 7 -0.05 22.87 -5.39
C SER A 7 -1.38 23.55 -5.69
N SER A 8 -2.30 22.83 -6.33
CA SER A 8 -3.72 23.24 -6.35
C SER A 8 -4.28 22.95 -4.97
N SER A 9 -4.43 24.00 -4.18
CA SER A 9 -4.71 23.96 -2.73
C SER A 9 -6.20 23.93 -2.41
N ASP A 10 -6.99 23.07 -3.03
CA ASP A 10 -8.42 22.93 -2.71
C ASP A 10 -8.80 21.61 -2.03
N THR A 11 -7.82 20.83 -1.58
CA THR A 11 -8.12 19.65 -0.75
C THR A 11 -8.34 20.16 0.68
N PRO A 12 -9.49 19.88 1.31
CA PRO A 12 -9.70 20.26 2.70
C PRO A 12 -8.67 19.55 3.58
N HIS A 13 -7.76 20.32 4.16
CA HIS A 13 -6.85 19.83 5.17
C HIS A 13 -7.58 19.77 6.51
N VAL A 14 -7.61 18.59 7.10
CA VAL A 14 -8.05 18.43 8.49
C VAL A 14 -6.88 18.90 9.37
N ASP A 15 -7.12 19.92 10.18
CA ASP A 15 -6.11 20.45 11.11
C ASP A 15 -6.09 19.54 12.35
N VAL A 16 -5.18 18.56 12.35
CA VAL A 16 -4.95 17.64 13.47
C VAL A 16 -3.54 17.87 13.98
N ASP A 17 -3.38 17.96 15.30
CA ASP A 17 -2.06 18.00 15.91
C ASP A 17 -1.22 16.80 15.39
N PRO A 18 0.02 17.02 14.92
CA PRO A 18 0.86 15.91 14.43
C PRO A 18 1.02 14.75 15.42
N ALA A 19 0.95 15.03 16.74
CA ALA A 19 1.03 14.01 17.79
C ALA A 19 -0.23 13.14 17.89
N ASP A 20 -1.37 13.64 17.42
CA ASP A 20 -2.67 12.97 17.51
C ASP A 20 -3.08 12.31 16.18
N ARG A 21 -2.23 12.36 15.17
CA ARG A 21 -2.52 11.77 13.86
C ARG A 21 -2.55 10.24 13.92
N PRO A 22 -3.64 9.61 13.45
CA PRO A 22 -3.68 8.14 13.36
C PRO A 22 -2.61 7.64 12.40
N LEU A 23 -1.89 6.60 12.81
CA LEU A 23 -0.88 5.93 12.00
C LEU A 23 -1.55 5.00 10.99
N ILE A 24 -1.42 5.33 9.71
CA ILE A 24 -1.92 4.52 8.60
C ILE A 24 -0.74 3.86 7.88
N LEU A 25 -0.62 2.56 8.04
CA LEU A 25 0.39 1.79 7.33
C LEU A 25 -0.09 1.45 5.92
N VAL A 26 0.75 1.75 4.93
CA VAL A 26 0.46 1.53 3.51
C VAL A 26 1.27 0.34 3.01
N ALA A 27 0.60 -0.66 2.45
CA ALA A 27 1.28 -1.79 1.82
C ALA A 27 2.03 -1.34 0.57
N PRO A 28 3.28 -1.80 0.37
CA PRO A 28 4.06 -1.41 -0.79
C PRO A 28 3.53 -2.09 -2.05
N ARG A 29 3.70 -1.43 -3.20
CA ARG A 29 3.64 -2.12 -4.48
C ARG A 29 4.99 -2.79 -4.74
N TRP A 30 4.93 -4.03 -5.21
CA TRP A 30 6.10 -4.72 -5.72
C TRP A 30 6.11 -4.66 -7.25
N GLU A 31 7.15 -4.08 -7.81
CA GLU A 31 7.50 -4.30 -9.22
C GLU A 31 8.85 -5.01 -9.25
N GLU A 32 8.91 -6.10 -10.00
CA GLU A 32 10.19 -6.70 -10.31
C GLU A 32 11.08 -5.64 -10.97
N ALA A 33 12.32 -5.53 -10.48
CA ALA A 33 13.28 -4.59 -11.01
C ALA A 33 13.41 -4.79 -12.52
N LYS A 34 12.82 -3.90 -13.30
CA LYS A 34 13.05 -3.88 -14.75
C LYS A 34 14.53 -3.61 -14.96
N PRO A 35 15.23 -4.42 -15.78
CA PRO A 35 16.63 -4.21 -16.00
C PRO A 35 16.86 -2.80 -16.54
N PHE A 36 17.54 -2.01 -15.78
CA PHE A 36 18.36 -0.85 -16.05
C PHE A 36 18.17 -0.14 -17.41
N LEU A 37 17.09 0.61 -17.61
CA LEU A 37 17.03 1.60 -18.73
C LEU A 37 15.95 2.68 -18.61
N SER A 38 15.36 2.95 -17.48
CA SER A 38 14.58 4.17 -17.38
C SER A 38 14.82 4.89 -16.06
N GLU A 39 15.49 6.01 -16.15
CA GLU A 39 15.52 7.05 -15.12
C GLU A 39 14.16 7.76 -15.01
N THR A 40 13.10 7.19 -15.54
CA THR A 40 11.74 7.67 -15.37
C THR A 40 11.21 7.15 -14.05
N LEU A 41 10.77 8.07 -13.20
CA LEU A 41 10.01 7.84 -11.98
C LEU A 41 9.13 6.60 -12.13
N SER A 42 9.31 5.63 -11.26
CA SER A 42 8.54 4.40 -11.36
C SER A 42 7.06 4.72 -11.16
N PRO A 43 6.14 4.12 -11.93
CA PRO A 43 4.71 4.27 -11.72
C PRO A 43 4.27 4.00 -10.28
N ASN A 44 5.06 3.28 -9.53
CA ASN A 44 4.86 2.95 -8.12
C ASN A 44 5.00 4.13 -7.18
N GLU A 45 5.90 5.05 -7.46
CA GLU A 45 6.06 6.27 -6.66
C GLU A 45 4.86 7.19 -6.80
N GLU A 46 4.25 7.27 -7.98
CA GLU A 46 3.05 8.09 -8.21
C GLU A 46 1.84 7.57 -7.42
N ILE A 47 1.59 6.27 -7.44
CA ILE A 47 0.47 5.68 -6.69
C ILE A 47 0.73 5.76 -5.19
N ALA A 48 1.93 5.52 -4.74
CA ALA A 48 2.29 5.69 -3.34
C ALA A 48 2.10 7.16 -2.91
N SER A 49 2.49 8.13 -3.73
CA SER A 49 2.29 9.56 -3.43
C SER A 49 0.82 9.93 -3.34
N VAL A 50 -0.05 9.42 -4.20
CA VAL A 50 -1.51 9.67 -4.14
C VAL A 50 -2.10 9.17 -2.82
N PHE A 51 -1.71 7.97 -2.36
CA PHE A 51 -2.14 7.44 -1.06
C PHE A 51 -1.61 8.29 0.09
N VAL A 52 -0.33 8.65 0.04
CA VAL A 52 0.30 9.51 1.04
C VAL A 52 -0.42 10.86 1.13
N ASP A 53 -0.62 11.52 -0.02
CA ASP A 53 -1.28 12.82 -0.08
C ASP A 53 -2.74 12.74 0.45
N ALA A 54 -3.48 11.69 0.11
CA ALA A 54 -4.85 11.49 0.58
C ALA A 54 -4.92 11.26 2.10
N ILE A 55 -4.02 10.44 2.66
CA ILE A 55 -3.95 10.17 4.10
C ILE A 55 -3.57 11.44 4.86
N LEU A 56 -2.57 12.19 4.37
CA LEU A 56 -2.16 13.46 4.98
C LEU A 56 -3.29 14.48 4.94
N ALA A 57 -4.00 14.61 3.82
CA ALA A 57 -5.14 15.50 3.68
C ALA A 57 -6.28 15.15 4.64
N ALA A 58 -6.47 13.86 4.92
CA ALA A 58 -7.44 13.37 5.89
C ALA A 58 -6.98 13.49 7.36
N GLY A 59 -5.77 14.00 7.61
CA GLY A 59 -5.23 14.16 8.97
C GLY A 59 -4.50 12.93 9.51
N GLY A 60 -4.24 11.93 8.70
CA GLY A 60 -3.48 10.73 9.08
C GLY A 60 -1.97 10.92 8.97
N LEU A 61 -1.22 9.97 9.52
CA LEU A 61 0.23 9.81 9.37
C LEU A 61 0.51 8.58 8.51
N PRO A 62 0.86 8.72 7.22
CA PRO A 62 1.16 7.59 6.36
C PRO A 62 2.58 7.07 6.61
N LEU A 63 2.72 5.75 6.68
CA LEU A 63 4.01 5.07 6.73
C LEU A 63 3.95 3.81 5.87
N GLN A 64 4.92 3.65 4.98
CA GLN A 64 4.99 2.48 4.11
C GLN A 64 5.60 1.28 4.84
N MET A 65 4.94 0.12 4.73
CA MET A 65 5.47 -1.16 5.21
C MET A 65 6.50 -1.72 4.24
N SER A 66 7.37 -2.60 4.74
CA SER A 66 8.20 -3.48 3.90
C SER A 66 7.51 -4.82 3.67
N ILE A 67 7.64 -5.37 2.46
CA ILE A 67 7.20 -6.75 2.18
C ILE A 67 8.07 -7.73 2.97
N THR A 68 7.43 -8.67 3.64
CA THR A 68 8.08 -9.71 4.43
C THR A 68 7.22 -10.97 4.47
N GLU A 69 7.87 -12.13 4.64
CA GLU A 69 7.20 -13.40 4.89
C GLU A 69 7.07 -13.71 6.40
N ASP A 70 7.74 -12.91 7.24
CA ASP A 70 7.74 -13.09 8.69
C ASP A 70 6.40 -12.63 9.29
N ILE A 71 5.62 -13.59 9.78
CA ILE A 71 4.30 -13.34 10.34
C ILE A 71 4.36 -12.49 11.63
N GLU A 72 5.43 -12.58 12.41
CA GLU A 72 5.56 -11.79 13.64
C GLU A 72 5.82 -10.31 13.30
N VAL A 73 6.58 -10.03 12.23
CA VAL A 73 6.76 -8.67 11.72
C VAL A 73 5.43 -8.11 11.20
N ILE A 74 4.67 -8.91 10.44
CA ILE A 74 3.35 -8.51 9.93
C ILE A 74 2.39 -8.21 11.09
N ARG A 75 2.35 -9.04 12.13
CA ARG A 75 1.57 -8.78 13.35
C ARG A 75 1.95 -7.47 14.00
N HIS A 76 3.25 -7.22 14.10
CA HIS A 76 3.73 -5.99 14.71
C HIS A 76 3.31 -4.75 13.91
N TYR A 77 3.36 -4.80 12.57
CA TYR A 77 2.81 -3.74 11.72
C TYR A 77 1.33 -3.49 12.04
N VAL A 78 0.53 -4.55 12.11
CA VAL A 78 -0.90 -4.43 12.39
C VAL A 78 -1.16 -3.89 13.79
N ASP A 79 -0.38 -4.34 14.78
CA ASP A 79 -0.57 -3.94 16.18
C ASP A 79 -0.28 -2.44 16.40
N ILE A 80 0.77 -1.90 15.76
CA ILE A 80 1.14 -0.48 15.91
C ILE A 80 0.27 0.46 15.06
N ALA A 81 -0.38 -0.03 14.01
CA ALA A 81 -1.20 0.78 13.12
C ALA A 81 -2.57 1.11 13.70
N ASP A 82 -3.07 2.29 13.42
CA ASP A 82 -4.48 2.63 13.62
C ASP A 82 -5.35 2.18 12.46
N GLY A 83 -4.76 2.03 11.27
CA GLY A 83 -5.40 1.52 10.08
C GLY A 83 -4.40 1.05 9.03
N ILE A 84 -4.87 0.25 8.08
CA ILE A 84 -4.07 -0.32 7.01
C ILE A 84 -4.67 0.08 5.67
N ALA A 85 -3.81 0.46 4.71
CA ALA A 85 -4.19 0.73 3.34
C ALA A 85 -3.42 -0.19 2.37
N ILE A 86 -4.14 -0.85 1.47
CA ILE A 86 -3.55 -1.72 0.44
C ILE A 86 -3.87 -1.12 -0.94
N PRO A 87 -2.88 -0.52 -1.61
CA PRO A 87 -3.04 0.00 -2.95
C PRO A 87 -3.29 -1.09 -4.00
N GLY A 88 -3.95 -0.73 -5.08
CA GLY A 88 -4.09 -1.59 -6.25
C GLY A 88 -2.75 -1.98 -6.87
N GLY A 89 -2.77 -2.95 -7.78
CA GLY A 89 -1.57 -3.44 -8.45
C GLY A 89 -1.85 -4.67 -9.31
N PRO A 90 -0.88 -5.58 -9.46
CA PRO A 90 -1.06 -6.84 -10.17
C PRO A 90 -2.27 -7.61 -9.68
N ASP A 91 -2.81 -8.45 -10.56
CA ASP A 91 -3.91 -9.35 -10.22
C ASP A 91 -3.49 -10.35 -9.15
N VAL A 92 -4.41 -10.71 -8.30
CA VAL A 92 -4.20 -11.82 -7.35
C VAL A 92 -4.26 -13.13 -8.11
N ASN A 93 -3.35 -14.05 -7.81
CA ASN A 93 -3.32 -15.37 -8.43
C ASN A 93 -4.64 -16.13 -8.18
N PRO A 94 -5.42 -16.46 -9.24
CA PRO A 94 -6.74 -17.11 -9.11
C PRO A 94 -6.74 -18.41 -8.32
N LYS A 95 -5.63 -19.15 -8.33
CA LYS A 95 -5.49 -20.37 -7.53
C LYS A 95 -5.63 -20.16 -6.03
N ARG A 96 -5.43 -18.93 -5.56
CA ARG A 96 -5.57 -18.57 -4.14
C ARG A 96 -6.99 -18.71 -3.60
N TRP A 97 -8.01 -18.66 -4.49
CA TRP A 97 -9.41 -18.92 -4.12
C TRP A 97 -10.01 -20.14 -4.81
N GLY A 98 -9.17 -21.04 -5.35
CA GLY A 98 -9.61 -22.30 -5.95
C GLY A 98 -10.16 -22.16 -7.38
N ASP A 99 -9.80 -21.11 -8.09
CA ASP A 99 -10.16 -20.94 -9.50
C ASP A 99 -9.08 -21.58 -10.39
N ASP A 100 -9.44 -22.68 -11.04
CA ASP A 100 -8.53 -23.44 -11.91
C ASP A 100 -8.60 -23.01 -13.38
N ARG A 101 -9.35 -21.96 -13.71
CA ARG A 101 -9.38 -21.45 -15.09
C ARG A 101 -7.99 -20.96 -15.52
N PRO A 102 -7.68 -21.09 -16.83
CA PRO A 102 -6.44 -20.53 -17.36
C PRO A 102 -6.33 -19.03 -17.08
N TYR A 103 -5.17 -18.57 -16.63
CA TYR A 103 -4.86 -17.17 -16.40
C TYR A 103 -3.44 -16.86 -16.88
N ASP A 104 -3.15 -15.59 -17.09
CA ASP A 104 -1.81 -15.12 -17.42
C ASP A 104 -1.01 -14.89 -16.12
N PRO A 105 -0.01 -15.72 -15.81
CA PRO A 105 0.78 -15.58 -14.59
C PRO A 105 1.61 -14.29 -14.55
N THR A 106 1.85 -13.65 -15.70
CA THR A 106 2.60 -12.37 -15.76
C THR A 106 1.80 -11.19 -15.21
N LEU A 107 0.49 -11.34 -15.06
CA LEU A 107 -0.38 -10.35 -14.44
C LEU A 107 -0.43 -10.45 -12.92
N CYS A 108 0.14 -11.51 -12.34
CA CYS A 108 0.14 -11.78 -10.90
C CYS A 108 1.52 -11.50 -10.28
N CYS A 109 1.53 -11.26 -8.97
CA CYS A 109 2.77 -11.09 -8.21
C CYS A 109 2.72 -11.94 -6.95
N GLU A 110 3.37 -13.11 -6.98
CA GLU A 110 3.32 -14.08 -5.88
C GLU A 110 3.90 -13.54 -4.56
N ILE A 111 4.97 -12.74 -4.64
CA ILE A 111 5.59 -12.12 -3.45
C ILE A 111 4.58 -11.19 -2.77
N ARG A 112 3.90 -10.38 -3.55
CA ARG A 112 2.88 -9.46 -3.05
C ARG A 112 1.67 -10.21 -2.52
N ASP A 113 1.17 -11.21 -3.27
CA ASP A 113 0.04 -12.04 -2.84
C ASP A 113 0.32 -12.70 -1.49
N SER A 114 1.49 -13.32 -1.34
CA SER A 114 1.87 -14.01 -0.10
C SER A 114 1.89 -13.07 1.10
N PHE A 115 2.46 -11.89 0.95
CA PHE A 115 2.47 -10.85 1.99
C PHE A 115 1.07 -10.34 2.30
N GLU A 116 0.31 -9.92 1.27
CA GLU A 116 -0.99 -9.29 1.47
C GLU A 116 -2.05 -10.25 2.05
N PHE A 117 -2.04 -11.53 1.67
CA PHE A 117 -2.93 -12.52 2.30
C PHE A 117 -2.66 -12.67 3.79
N LYS A 118 -1.38 -12.72 4.20
CA LYS A 118 -1.01 -12.74 5.62
C LYS A 118 -1.43 -11.45 6.33
N LEU A 119 -1.15 -10.31 5.69
CA LEU A 119 -1.51 -9.00 6.23
C LEU A 119 -3.01 -8.87 6.46
N VAL A 120 -3.83 -9.19 5.47
CA VAL A 120 -5.30 -9.15 5.58
C VAL A 120 -5.79 -10.08 6.69
N GLY A 121 -5.23 -11.29 6.78
CA GLY A 121 -5.55 -12.23 7.86
C GLY A 121 -5.31 -11.62 9.25
N GLU A 122 -4.16 -10.98 9.46
CA GLU A 122 -3.83 -10.35 10.74
C GLU A 122 -4.66 -9.09 11.01
N VAL A 123 -4.98 -8.29 9.98
CA VAL A 123 -5.86 -7.12 10.09
C VAL A 123 -7.26 -7.54 10.56
N LEU A 124 -7.83 -8.59 9.96
CA LEU A 124 -9.14 -9.12 10.33
C LEU A 124 -9.12 -9.69 11.76
N ARG A 125 -8.06 -10.43 12.13
CA ARG A 125 -7.87 -10.94 13.49
C ARG A 125 -7.85 -9.81 14.52
N ALA A 126 -7.12 -8.74 14.25
CA ALA A 126 -6.98 -7.58 15.13
C ALA A 126 -8.14 -6.59 15.05
N LYS A 127 -9.08 -6.80 14.10
CA LYS A 127 -10.24 -5.90 13.84
C LYS A 127 -9.81 -4.46 13.57
N LYS A 128 -8.69 -4.27 12.90
CA LYS A 128 -8.21 -2.94 12.51
C LYS A 128 -8.96 -2.43 11.26
N PRO A 129 -9.15 -1.11 11.11
CA PRO A 129 -9.64 -0.54 9.88
C PRO A 129 -8.77 -0.92 8.68
N LEU A 130 -9.41 -1.33 7.60
CA LEU A 130 -8.75 -1.73 6.36
C LEU A 130 -9.38 -1.00 5.17
N PHE A 131 -8.54 -0.37 4.36
CA PHE A 131 -8.91 0.22 3.09
C PHE A 131 -8.14 -0.44 1.96
N THR A 132 -8.85 -0.95 0.97
CA THR A 132 -8.25 -1.58 -0.22
C THR A 132 -8.80 -0.96 -1.48
N THR A 133 -8.00 -0.93 -2.56
CA THR A 133 -8.41 -0.47 -3.88
C THR A 133 -8.06 -1.48 -4.96
N CYS A 134 -8.88 -1.50 -6.01
CA CYS A 134 -8.72 -2.28 -7.25
C CYS A 134 -9.14 -3.76 -7.19
#